data_caf6b1e2f51e6f485eea314e0af08092
#
_entry.id   caf6b1e2f51e6f485eea314e0af08092
#
_cell.length_a   1.000
_cell.length_b   1.000
_cell.length_c   1.000
_cell.angle_alpha   90.00
_cell.angle_beta   90.00
_cell.angle_gamma   90.00
#
_symmetry.space_group_name_H-M   'P 1'
#
loop_
_entity.id
_entity.type
_entity.pdbx_description
1 polymer ?
#
loop_
_entity_poly.entity_id
_entity_poly.type
_entity_poly.pdbx_seq_one_letter_code
_entity_poly.pdbx_strand_id
1 'polypeptide(L)'
;VSLITLDVNQFIFKEMSKYQHIKQSVYEANMQLPKLGLVLFTFGNVSAADRELGVFAIKPSGVPYDELTPEKMVIVDFDGNTIKGDLRPSSDTKTHAVLYKNWEHINGIVHTHSTYATAWAQSQRCIPIYGTTHADHLTADVPCAPPMDDEMITGDYEYQTGFQIINHFEQSGLDYKETEMVLVGNHAPFTWGKTAEKAVYNSAVLEAVAQMAYLTEQINNNAPRLKDSLIKKHFERKHGPDSYYGQS
;
A
#
# COMPACT_ATOMS: atom_id res chain seq x y z
N VAL A 1 26.94 -30.44 29.56
CA VAL A 1 25.82 -29.43 29.73
C VAL A 1 26.12 -28.14 28.97
N SER A 2 27.42 -27.79 28.74
CA SER A 2 27.85 -26.49 28.15
C SER A 2 27.71 -26.36 26.62
N LEU A 3 27.80 -27.44 25.84
CA LEU A 3 27.77 -27.41 24.36
C LEU A 3 26.32 -27.27 23.78
N ILE A 4 25.34 -27.86 24.44
CA ILE A 4 23.94 -27.80 23.97
C ILE A 4 23.35 -26.40 24.20
N THR A 5 23.71 -25.72 25.27
CA THR A 5 23.19 -24.37 25.62
C THR A 5 23.77 -23.29 24.69
N LEU A 6 25.01 -23.45 24.20
CA LEU A 6 25.63 -22.54 23.23
C LEU A 6 24.98 -22.65 21.84
N ASP A 7 24.60 -23.86 21.43
CA ASP A 7 23.99 -24.10 20.12
C ASP A 7 22.55 -23.56 20.04
N VAL A 8 21.77 -23.72 21.11
CA VAL A 8 20.42 -23.16 21.23
C VAL A 8 20.42 -21.63 21.24
N ASN A 9 21.35 -21.00 21.96
CA ASN A 9 21.46 -19.54 21.99
C ASN A 9 21.92 -18.97 20.64
N GLN A 10 22.84 -19.62 19.92
CA GLN A 10 23.25 -19.23 18.58
C GLN A 10 22.10 -19.41 17.57
N PHE A 11 21.31 -20.47 17.70
CA PHE A 11 20.13 -20.70 16.86
C PHE A 11 19.06 -19.64 17.11
N ILE A 12 18.74 -19.32 18.36
CA ILE A 12 17.77 -18.28 18.74
C ILE A 12 18.24 -16.90 18.25
N PHE A 13 19.55 -16.58 18.40
CA PHE A 13 20.09 -15.32 17.95
C PHE A 13 20.07 -15.20 16.40
N LYS A 14 20.34 -16.26 15.69
CA LYS A 14 20.28 -16.33 14.23
C LYS A 14 18.83 -16.21 13.73
N GLU A 15 17.88 -16.84 14.41
CA GLU A 15 16.45 -16.73 14.14
C GLU A 15 15.90 -15.31 14.46
N MET A 16 16.37 -14.67 15.53
CA MET A 16 16.01 -13.29 15.87
C MET A 16 16.57 -12.30 14.84
N SER A 17 17.77 -12.51 14.33
CA SER A 17 18.40 -11.65 13.33
C SER A 17 17.78 -11.80 11.93
N LYS A 18 17.20 -12.96 11.62
CA LYS A 18 16.66 -13.30 10.30
C LYS A 18 15.61 -12.29 9.80
N TYR A 19 14.72 -11.83 10.67
CA TYR A 19 13.64 -10.90 10.32
C TYR A 19 13.90 -9.46 10.76
N GLN A 20 15.05 -9.16 11.36
CA GLN A 20 15.31 -7.84 11.95
C GLN A 20 15.24 -6.73 10.89
N HIS A 21 15.82 -6.96 9.72
CA HIS A 21 15.85 -5.97 8.65
C HIS A 21 14.45 -5.59 8.17
N ILE A 22 13.61 -6.59 7.87
CA ILE A 22 12.26 -6.34 7.37
C ILE A 22 11.36 -5.72 8.46
N LYS A 23 11.50 -6.12 9.73
CA LYS A 23 10.78 -5.51 10.85
C LYS A 23 11.15 -4.04 11.01
N GLN A 24 12.43 -3.70 10.90
CA GLN A 24 12.91 -2.32 10.96
C GLN A 24 12.35 -1.47 9.81
N SER A 25 12.45 -1.96 8.57
CA SER A 25 11.92 -1.27 7.39
C SER A 25 10.41 -1.02 7.51
N VAL A 26 9.63 -2.02 7.91
CA VAL A 26 8.17 -1.87 8.08
C VAL A 26 7.83 -0.91 9.22
N TYR A 27 8.56 -0.96 10.33
CA TYR A 27 8.38 0.01 11.42
C TYR A 27 8.62 1.44 10.93
N GLU A 28 9.76 1.69 10.27
CA GLU A 28 10.10 3.01 9.75
C GLU A 28 9.07 3.54 8.75
N ALA A 29 8.59 2.68 7.85
CA ALA A 29 7.56 3.01 6.89
C ALA A 29 6.22 3.33 7.58
N ASN A 30 5.79 2.53 8.56
CA ASN A 30 4.58 2.83 9.35
C ASN A 30 4.68 4.18 10.06
N MET A 31 5.85 4.53 10.62
CA MET A 31 6.07 5.80 11.31
C MET A 31 6.03 7.03 10.39
N GLN A 32 6.06 6.85 9.04
CA GLN A 32 5.82 7.95 8.11
C GLN A 32 4.34 8.32 7.99
N LEU A 33 3.43 7.36 8.14
CA LEU A 33 2.00 7.61 7.92
C LEU A 33 1.43 8.74 8.79
N PRO A 34 1.64 8.75 10.14
CA PRO A 34 1.18 9.87 10.97
C PRO A 34 1.92 11.18 10.68
N LYS A 35 3.21 11.14 10.33
CA LYS A 35 3.98 12.35 9.97
C LYS A 35 3.45 13.01 8.69
N LEU A 36 2.92 12.21 7.75
CA LEU A 36 2.33 12.66 6.50
C LEU A 36 0.84 12.98 6.61
N GLY A 37 0.23 12.81 7.82
CA GLY A 37 -1.19 13.06 8.04
C GLY A 37 -2.12 12.07 7.35
N LEU A 38 -1.63 10.87 7.03
CA LEU A 38 -2.38 9.84 6.28
C LEU A 38 -3.23 8.94 7.18
N VAL A 39 -3.06 9.00 8.50
CA VAL A 39 -3.72 8.13 9.47
C VAL A 39 -4.11 8.88 10.73
N LEU A 40 -5.14 8.35 11.41
CA LEU A 40 -5.60 8.76 12.74
C LEU A 40 -5.50 7.58 13.70
N PHE A 41 -5.12 7.83 14.95
CA PHE A 41 -5.08 6.82 16.03
C PHE A 41 -4.26 5.58 15.64
N THR A 42 -4.93 4.43 15.50
CA THR A 42 -4.33 3.13 15.15
C THR A 42 -4.62 2.71 13.72
N PHE A 43 -5.34 3.55 12.95
CA PHE A 43 -5.80 3.23 11.61
C PHE A 43 -4.65 3.12 10.61
N GLY A 44 -4.88 2.34 9.56
CA GLY A 44 -3.91 2.14 8.50
C GLY A 44 -2.72 1.28 8.90
N ASN A 45 -1.98 0.85 7.91
CA ASN A 45 -0.79 0.03 8.09
C ASN A 45 0.08 0.03 6.83
N VAL A 46 1.34 -0.34 7.04
CA VAL A 46 2.30 -0.67 5.98
C VAL A 46 2.79 -2.09 6.23
N SER A 47 2.97 -2.82 5.15
CA SER A 47 3.71 -4.08 5.14
C SER A 47 4.87 -4.04 4.14
N ALA A 48 5.85 -4.93 4.33
CA ALA A 48 6.90 -5.19 3.35
C ALA A 48 7.14 -6.69 3.23
N ALA A 49 7.37 -7.16 2.00
CA ALA A 49 7.67 -8.55 1.69
C ALA A 49 9.18 -8.79 1.56
N ASP A 50 9.61 -9.93 2.09
CA ASP A 50 10.89 -10.55 1.79
C ASP A 50 10.61 -11.83 1.00
N ARG A 51 10.84 -11.76 -0.31
CA ARG A 51 10.56 -12.86 -1.25
C ARG A 51 11.49 -14.04 -1.07
N GLU A 52 12.73 -13.82 -0.64
CA GLU A 52 13.70 -14.89 -0.40
C GLU A 52 13.32 -15.71 0.83
N LEU A 53 12.78 -15.05 1.85
CA LEU A 53 12.28 -15.70 3.05
C LEU A 53 10.85 -16.23 2.93
N GLY A 54 10.12 -15.85 1.87
CA GLY A 54 8.72 -16.23 1.65
C GLY A 54 7.73 -15.63 2.68
N VAL A 55 8.03 -14.43 3.19
CA VAL A 55 7.25 -13.78 4.25
C VAL A 55 7.06 -12.28 3.98
N PHE A 56 6.18 -11.67 4.74
CA PHE A 56 6.13 -10.21 4.90
C PHE A 56 6.00 -9.83 6.37
N ALA A 57 6.46 -8.63 6.70
CA ALA A 57 6.19 -8.03 8.02
C ALA A 57 5.05 -7.03 7.89
N ILE A 58 4.23 -6.93 8.94
CA ILE A 58 3.08 -6.00 8.99
C ILE A 58 2.89 -5.42 10.39
N LYS A 59 2.30 -4.23 10.46
CA LYS A 59 1.91 -3.57 11.70
C LYS A 59 0.93 -4.45 12.49
N PRO A 60 1.08 -4.57 13.83
CA PRO A 60 0.10 -5.24 14.67
C PRO A 60 -1.21 -4.44 14.73
N SER A 61 -2.33 -5.15 14.88
CA SER A 61 -3.67 -4.57 15.03
C SER A 61 -3.82 -3.80 16.32
N GLY A 62 -4.41 -2.61 16.25
CA GLY A 62 -4.81 -1.82 17.43
C GLY A 62 -3.67 -1.22 18.26
N VAL A 63 -2.42 -1.33 17.85
CA VAL A 63 -1.29 -0.70 18.56
C VAL A 63 -1.11 0.74 18.08
N PRO A 64 -1.12 1.74 18.99
CA PRO A 64 -0.85 3.14 18.67
C PRO A 64 0.52 3.34 18.04
N TYR A 65 0.66 4.34 17.16
CA TYR A 65 1.90 4.58 16.43
C TYR A 65 3.08 4.95 17.34
N ASP A 66 2.83 5.68 18.43
CA ASP A 66 3.83 6.07 19.42
C ASP A 66 4.31 4.90 20.31
N GLU A 67 3.58 3.80 20.32
CA GLU A 67 3.95 2.56 21.02
C GLU A 67 4.59 1.51 20.11
N LEU A 68 4.65 1.76 18.78
CA LEU A 68 5.24 0.82 17.84
C LEU A 68 6.75 0.72 18.04
N THR A 69 7.27 -0.48 17.88
CA THR A 69 8.71 -0.77 17.78
C THR A 69 8.94 -1.83 16.69
N PRO A 70 10.15 -1.97 16.17
CA PRO A 70 10.45 -3.02 15.19
C PRO A 70 10.12 -4.42 15.70
N GLU A 71 10.32 -4.72 16.98
CA GLU A 71 10.07 -6.03 17.59
C GLU A 71 8.58 -6.38 17.55
N LYS A 72 7.69 -5.37 17.67
CA LYS A 72 6.23 -5.55 17.63
C LYS A 72 5.70 -5.89 16.24
N MET A 73 6.47 -5.67 15.17
CA MET A 73 6.05 -6.04 13.80
C MET A 73 5.88 -7.55 13.70
N VAL A 74 4.76 -7.98 13.10
CA VAL A 74 4.39 -9.39 12.99
C VAL A 74 4.87 -9.93 11.64
N ILE A 75 5.50 -11.11 11.64
CA ILE A 75 5.93 -11.82 10.44
C ILE A 75 4.85 -12.81 10.04
N VAL A 76 4.46 -12.75 8.77
CA VAL A 76 3.36 -13.53 8.18
C VAL A 76 3.85 -14.15 6.87
N ASP A 77 3.41 -15.36 6.54
CA ASP A 77 3.64 -15.96 5.21
C ASP A 77 2.65 -15.41 4.16
N PHE A 78 2.87 -15.75 2.90
CA PHE A 78 1.97 -15.30 1.81
C PHE A 78 0.62 -16.05 1.78
N ASP A 79 0.38 -16.97 2.69
CA ASP A 79 -0.94 -17.59 2.92
C ASP A 79 -1.71 -16.89 4.06
N GLY A 80 -1.07 -15.90 4.72
CA GLY A 80 -1.68 -15.12 5.80
C GLY A 80 -1.49 -15.73 7.19
N ASN A 81 -0.64 -16.76 7.34
CA ASN A 81 -0.36 -17.39 8.63
C ASN A 81 0.74 -16.63 9.37
N THR A 82 0.53 -16.37 10.66
CA THR A 82 1.56 -15.77 11.51
C THR A 82 2.72 -16.74 11.74
N ILE A 83 3.92 -16.36 11.32
CA ILE A 83 5.16 -17.13 11.47
C ILE A 83 5.89 -16.72 12.74
N LYS A 84 5.91 -15.39 13.07
CA LYS A 84 6.58 -14.88 14.26
C LYS A 84 5.96 -13.57 14.71
N GLY A 85 5.82 -13.42 16.03
CA GLY A 85 5.28 -12.25 16.74
C GLY A 85 4.23 -12.68 17.75
N ASP A 86 4.16 -11.93 18.86
CA ASP A 86 3.25 -12.22 19.98
C ASP A 86 1.92 -11.45 19.86
N LEU A 87 1.87 -10.48 18.94
CA LEU A 87 0.71 -9.64 18.70
C LEU A 87 -0.10 -10.15 17.51
N ARG A 88 -1.39 -9.88 17.52
CA ARG A 88 -2.25 -10.13 16.37
C ARG A 88 -1.86 -9.17 15.23
N PRO A 89 -1.61 -9.66 14.01
CA PRO A 89 -1.31 -8.80 12.87
C PRO A 89 -2.53 -7.93 12.52
N SER A 90 -2.32 -6.90 11.67
CA SER A 90 -3.41 -6.05 11.14
C SER A 90 -4.55 -6.90 10.57
N SER A 91 -5.79 -6.41 10.67
CA SER A 91 -6.95 -7.00 10.01
C SER A 91 -6.71 -7.18 8.50
N ASP A 92 -6.02 -6.23 7.87
CA ASP A 92 -5.76 -6.23 6.43
C ASP A 92 -4.72 -7.27 5.97
N THR A 93 -4.19 -8.08 6.88
CA THR A 93 -3.15 -9.08 6.60
C THR A 93 -3.50 -9.99 5.43
N LYS A 94 -4.75 -10.47 5.36
CA LYS A 94 -5.19 -11.35 4.27
C LYS A 94 -5.26 -10.63 2.93
N THR A 95 -5.69 -9.36 2.92
CA THR A 95 -5.65 -8.52 1.71
C THR A 95 -4.22 -8.39 1.19
N HIS A 96 -3.26 -8.06 2.07
CA HIS A 96 -1.86 -7.94 1.70
C HIS A 96 -1.27 -9.27 1.22
N ALA A 97 -1.59 -10.39 1.89
CA ALA A 97 -1.15 -11.72 1.50
C ALA A 97 -1.63 -12.08 0.08
N VAL A 98 -2.91 -11.83 -0.24
CA VAL A 98 -3.48 -12.05 -1.56
C VAL A 98 -2.74 -11.22 -2.63
N LEU A 99 -2.49 -9.94 -2.38
CA LEU A 99 -1.78 -9.09 -3.32
C LEU A 99 -0.32 -9.56 -3.52
N TYR A 100 0.42 -9.86 -2.45
CA TYR A 100 1.79 -10.37 -2.56
C TYR A 100 1.87 -11.71 -3.30
N LYS A 101 0.90 -12.58 -3.11
CA LYS A 101 0.86 -13.90 -3.73
C LYS A 101 0.63 -13.83 -5.23
N ASN A 102 -0.17 -12.87 -5.69
CA ASN A 102 -0.56 -12.72 -7.10
C ASN A 102 0.31 -11.70 -7.87
N TRP A 103 0.95 -10.76 -7.20
CA TRP A 103 1.75 -9.69 -7.81
C TRP A 103 3.21 -9.76 -7.36
N GLU A 104 4.05 -10.42 -8.16
CA GLU A 104 5.44 -10.72 -7.80
C GLU A 104 6.37 -9.51 -7.70
N HIS A 105 6.02 -8.39 -8.37
CA HIS A 105 6.91 -7.22 -8.47
C HIS A 105 6.72 -6.19 -7.36
N ILE A 106 5.77 -6.40 -6.45
CA ILE A 106 5.54 -5.51 -5.32
C ILE A 106 6.15 -6.10 -4.04
N ASN A 107 6.83 -5.26 -3.27
CA ASN A 107 7.38 -5.65 -1.96
C ASN A 107 6.99 -4.69 -0.84
N GLY A 108 6.14 -3.70 -1.11
CA GLY A 108 5.52 -2.83 -0.12
C GLY A 108 4.06 -2.60 -0.44
N ILE A 109 3.19 -2.61 0.57
CA ILE A 109 1.76 -2.28 0.47
C ILE A 109 1.41 -1.35 1.62
N VAL A 110 0.59 -0.34 1.31
CA VAL A 110 0.01 0.59 2.28
C VAL A 110 -1.51 0.56 2.14
N HIS A 111 -2.19 0.48 3.27
CA HIS A 111 -3.61 0.77 3.38
C HIS A 111 -3.82 1.90 4.39
N THR A 112 -4.62 2.90 4.01
CA THR A 112 -4.98 4.02 4.88
C THR A 112 -6.45 4.37 4.72
N HIS A 113 -6.97 5.17 5.65
CA HIS A 113 -8.25 5.87 5.50
C HIS A 113 -7.99 7.38 5.43
N SER A 114 -7.02 7.79 4.60
CA SER A 114 -6.71 9.19 4.38
C SER A 114 -7.90 9.92 3.77
N THR A 115 -8.13 11.15 4.20
CA THR A 115 -9.44 11.81 4.10
C THR A 115 -9.96 11.95 2.68
N TYR A 116 -9.15 12.48 1.76
CA TYR A 116 -9.61 12.78 0.40
C TYR A 116 -9.70 11.51 -0.45
N ALA A 117 -8.70 10.64 -0.40
CA ALA A 117 -8.73 9.39 -1.14
C ALA A 117 -9.89 8.49 -0.67
N THR A 118 -10.16 8.44 0.65
CA THR A 118 -11.31 7.71 1.19
C THR A 118 -12.64 8.33 0.75
N ALA A 119 -12.75 9.67 0.71
CA ALA A 119 -13.96 10.33 0.20
C ALA A 119 -14.24 9.96 -1.27
N TRP A 120 -13.21 9.91 -2.12
CA TRP A 120 -13.34 9.42 -3.50
C TRP A 120 -13.77 7.95 -3.56
N ALA A 121 -13.16 7.08 -2.73
CA ALA A 121 -13.55 5.67 -2.62
C ALA A 121 -15.02 5.50 -2.22
N GLN A 122 -15.49 6.26 -1.22
CA GLN A 122 -16.88 6.27 -0.78
C GLN A 122 -17.85 6.78 -1.87
N SER A 123 -17.39 7.71 -2.71
CA SER A 123 -18.16 8.19 -3.86
C SER A 123 -18.19 7.22 -5.04
N GLN A 124 -17.42 6.12 -4.96
CA GLN A 124 -17.28 5.10 -6.01
C GLN A 124 -16.84 5.68 -7.36
N ARG A 125 -16.00 6.72 -7.32
CA ARG A 125 -15.51 7.41 -8.52
C ARG A 125 -13.99 7.28 -8.63
N CYS A 126 -13.50 7.08 -9.86
CA CYS A 126 -12.09 7.28 -10.19
C CYS A 126 -11.69 8.74 -9.94
N ILE A 127 -10.43 9.00 -9.61
CA ILE A 127 -9.91 10.37 -9.51
C ILE A 127 -9.43 10.81 -10.90
N PRO A 128 -10.08 11.80 -11.54
CA PRO A 128 -9.69 12.23 -12.87
C PRO A 128 -8.33 12.92 -12.90
N ILE A 129 -7.59 12.72 -13.98
CA ILE A 129 -6.31 13.41 -14.19
C ILE A 129 -6.55 14.84 -14.68
N TYR A 130 -6.52 15.80 -13.77
CA TYR A 130 -6.74 17.22 -14.06
C TYR A 130 -5.45 18.01 -14.25
N GLY A 131 -4.36 17.60 -13.60
CA GLY A 131 -3.15 18.38 -13.52
C GLY A 131 -1.86 17.60 -13.67
N THR A 132 -0.78 18.34 -13.85
CA THR A 132 0.55 17.79 -14.11
C THR A 132 1.14 17.04 -12.90
N THR A 133 0.74 17.37 -11.67
CA THR A 133 1.13 16.62 -10.47
C THR A 133 0.65 15.17 -10.55
N HIS A 134 -0.58 14.95 -10.99
CA HIS A 134 -1.12 13.60 -11.23
C HIS A 134 -0.36 12.93 -12.39
N ALA A 135 -0.18 13.67 -13.52
CA ALA A 135 0.50 13.17 -14.71
C ALA A 135 2.00 12.83 -14.49
N ASP A 136 2.62 13.38 -13.46
CA ASP A 136 3.98 13.01 -13.07
C ASP A 136 4.08 11.58 -12.47
N HIS A 137 2.95 10.95 -12.14
CA HIS A 137 2.91 9.66 -11.45
C HIS A 137 2.10 8.60 -12.21
N LEU A 138 1.03 9.01 -12.89
CA LEU A 138 0.14 8.11 -13.65
C LEU A 138 -0.19 8.69 -15.02
N THR A 139 -0.46 7.80 -15.97
CA THR A 139 -0.92 8.16 -17.32
C THR A 139 -2.45 8.13 -17.47
N ALA A 140 -3.16 7.67 -16.44
CA ALA A 140 -4.60 7.52 -16.40
C ALA A 140 -5.17 8.03 -15.06
N ASP A 141 -6.50 8.02 -14.94
CA ASP A 141 -7.19 8.29 -13.69
C ASP A 141 -6.80 7.26 -12.63
N VAL A 142 -6.79 7.67 -11.34
CA VAL A 142 -6.69 6.68 -10.26
C VAL A 142 -7.93 5.80 -10.31
N PRO A 143 -7.78 4.47 -10.47
CA PRO A 143 -8.91 3.57 -10.57
C PRO A 143 -9.66 3.43 -9.25
N CYS A 144 -10.96 3.15 -9.35
CA CYS A 144 -11.83 2.81 -8.23
C CYS A 144 -12.47 1.44 -8.50
N ALA A 145 -12.06 0.43 -7.74
CA ALA A 145 -12.69 -0.89 -7.79
C ALA A 145 -14.15 -0.77 -7.30
N PRO A 146 -15.11 -1.46 -7.94
CA PRO A 146 -16.51 -1.43 -7.52
C PRO A 146 -16.66 -1.95 -6.09
N PRO A 147 -17.73 -1.56 -5.35
CA PRO A 147 -18.00 -2.10 -4.02
C PRO A 147 -18.24 -3.62 -4.08
N MET A 148 -18.00 -4.29 -2.96
CA MET A 148 -18.28 -5.72 -2.80
C MET A 148 -19.78 -5.99 -2.86
N ASP A 149 -20.14 -7.19 -3.34
CA ASP A 149 -21.47 -7.76 -3.18
C ASP A 149 -21.66 -8.39 -1.79
N ASP A 150 -22.90 -8.81 -1.49
CA ASP A 150 -23.25 -9.37 -0.18
C ASP A 150 -22.53 -10.70 0.12
N GLU A 151 -22.21 -11.51 -0.91
CA GLU A 151 -21.51 -12.78 -0.76
C GLU A 151 -20.05 -12.54 -0.34
N MET A 152 -19.36 -11.60 -0.96
CA MET A 152 -18.03 -11.18 -0.58
C MET A 152 -17.99 -10.60 0.84
N ILE A 153 -18.97 -9.75 1.21
CA ILE A 153 -19.05 -9.11 2.52
C ILE A 153 -19.28 -10.12 3.66
N THR A 154 -20.14 -11.12 3.44
CA THR A 154 -20.46 -12.14 4.45
C THR A 154 -19.43 -13.26 4.53
N GLY A 155 -18.53 -13.35 3.55
CA GLY A 155 -17.44 -14.29 3.48
C GLY A 155 -16.20 -13.88 4.28
N ASP A 156 -15.02 -14.21 3.76
CA ASP A 156 -13.73 -13.74 4.30
C ASP A 156 -13.43 -12.34 3.73
N TYR A 157 -13.97 -11.31 4.37
CA TYR A 157 -13.99 -9.92 3.88
C TYR A 157 -12.61 -9.40 3.46
N GLU A 158 -11.59 -9.57 4.30
CA GLU A 158 -10.25 -9.08 4.01
C GLU A 158 -9.58 -9.85 2.88
N TYR A 159 -9.84 -11.15 2.78
CA TYR A 159 -9.40 -11.98 1.67
C TYR A 159 -10.08 -11.55 0.35
N GLN A 160 -11.39 -11.32 0.39
CA GLN A 160 -12.16 -10.84 -0.75
C GLN A 160 -11.75 -9.43 -1.18
N THR A 161 -11.34 -8.55 -0.26
CA THR A 161 -10.79 -7.24 -0.62
C THR A 161 -9.55 -7.37 -1.52
N GLY A 162 -8.67 -8.33 -1.26
CA GLY A 162 -7.52 -8.60 -2.13
C GLY A 162 -7.94 -8.99 -3.55
N PHE A 163 -8.90 -9.90 -3.67
CA PHE A 163 -9.42 -10.32 -4.98
C PHE A 163 -10.25 -9.26 -5.69
N GLN A 164 -10.99 -8.43 -4.96
CA GLN A 164 -11.69 -7.26 -5.52
C GLN A 164 -10.70 -6.35 -6.27
N ILE A 165 -9.53 -6.08 -5.67
CA ILE A 165 -8.48 -5.29 -6.31
C ILE A 165 -7.92 -6.01 -7.54
N ILE A 166 -7.52 -7.28 -7.42
CA ILE A 166 -6.93 -8.06 -8.52
C ILE A 166 -7.91 -8.14 -9.70
N ASN A 167 -9.15 -8.57 -9.44
CA ASN A 167 -10.18 -8.73 -10.46
C ASN A 167 -10.47 -7.40 -11.17
N HIS A 168 -10.47 -6.28 -10.43
CA HIS A 168 -10.66 -4.97 -11.03
C HIS A 168 -9.53 -4.62 -12.02
N PHE A 169 -8.29 -4.88 -11.66
CA PHE A 169 -7.13 -4.65 -12.53
C PHE A 169 -7.17 -5.54 -13.78
N GLU A 170 -7.46 -6.83 -13.62
CA GLU A 170 -7.59 -7.77 -14.74
C GLU A 170 -8.72 -7.38 -15.70
N GLN A 171 -9.91 -7.10 -15.18
CA GLN A 171 -11.08 -6.73 -15.98
C GLN A 171 -10.93 -5.38 -16.69
N SER A 172 -10.19 -4.45 -16.09
CA SER A 172 -9.94 -3.12 -16.66
C SER A 172 -8.69 -3.08 -17.55
N GLY A 173 -7.93 -4.17 -17.65
CA GLY A 173 -6.69 -4.22 -18.40
C GLY A 173 -5.59 -3.31 -17.84
N LEU A 174 -5.62 -3.03 -16.52
CA LEU A 174 -4.64 -2.18 -15.84
C LEU A 174 -3.40 -2.99 -15.46
N ASP A 175 -2.22 -2.43 -15.69
CA ASP A 175 -0.98 -3.00 -15.17
C ASP A 175 -0.68 -2.45 -13.77
N TYR A 176 -0.65 -3.33 -12.78
CA TYR A 176 -0.34 -2.98 -11.39
C TYR A 176 1.10 -2.47 -11.18
N LYS A 177 1.98 -2.66 -12.16
CA LYS A 177 3.36 -2.15 -12.14
C LYS A 177 3.43 -0.68 -12.56
N GLU A 178 2.48 -0.23 -13.37
CA GLU A 178 2.37 1.14 -13.86
C GLU A 178 1.39 1.95 -13.01
N THR A 179 0.31 1.31 -12.54
CA THR A 179 -0.72 1.91 -11.69
C THR A 179 -0.58 1.36 -10.27
N GLU A 180 0.30 1.96 -9.47
CA GLU A 180 0.68 1.48 -8.14
C GLU A 180 -0.29 1.96 -7.03
N MET A 181 -1.56 2.19 -7.36
CA MET A 181 -2.60 2.65 -6.42
C MET A 181 -4.00 2.34 -6.91
N VAL A 182 -4.94 2.22 -5.96
CA VAL A 182 -6.37 1.97 -6.23
C VAL A 182 -7.23 2.50 -5.09
N LEU A 183 -8.42 2.95 -5.42
CA LEU A 183 -9.51 3.15 -4.48
C LEU A 183 -10.36 1.88 -4.45
N VAL A 184 -10.77 1.45 -3.28
CA VAL A 184 -11.74 0.35 -3.11
C VAL A 184 -13.09 0.97 -2.76
N GLY A 185 -14.08 0.78 -3.62
CA GLY A 185 -15.41 1.40 -3.49
C GLY A 185 -16.05 1.12 -2.13
N ASN A 186 -16.61 2.17 -1.50
CA ASN A 186 -17.18 2.18 -0.14
C ASN A 186 -16.18 1.85 0.98
N HIS A 187 -14.87 1.73 0.68
CA HIS A 187 -13.86 1.41 1.67
C HIS A 187 -12.82 2.54 1.73
N ALA A 188 -11.66 2.34 1.10
CA ALA A 188 -10.53 3.25 1.22
C ALA A 188 -9.42 2.91 0.20
N PRO A 189 -8.32 3.69 0.14
CA PRO A 189 -7.22 3.45 -0.79
C PRO A 189 -6.28 2.33 -0.35
N PHE A 190 -5.71 1.65 -1.36
CA PHE A 190 -4.52 0.82 -1.27
C PHE A 190 -3.47 1.35 -2.23
N THR A 191 -2.21 1.34 -1.81
CA THR A 191 -1.06 1.68 -2.66
C THR A 191 0.05 0.65 -2.46
N TRP A 192 0.89 0.49 -3.46
CA TRP A 192 2.00 -0.45 -3.40
C TRP A 192 3.22 0.06 -4.13
N GLY A 193 4.29 -0.72 -4.11
CA GLY A 193 5.52 -0.43 -4.81
C GLY A 193 6.58 -1.50 -4.60
N LYS A 194 7.74 -1.30 -5.21
CA LYS A 194 8.90 -2.21 -5.07
C LYS A 194 9.48 -2.24 -3.66
N THR A 195 9.18 -1.25 -2.83
CA THR A 195 9.59 -1.16 -1.42
C THR A 195 8.47 -0.57 -0.57
N ALA A 196 8.53 -0.71 0.75
CA ALA A 196 7.59 -0.07 1.68
C ALA A 196 7.61 1.45 1.56
N GLU A 197 8.80 2.06 1.41
CA GLU A 197 8.96 3.51 1.24
C GLU A 197 8.28 4.01 -0.03
N LYS A 198 8.41 3.25 -1.14
CA LYS A 198 7.72 3.59 -2.39
C LYS A 198 6.20 3.51 -2.24
N ALA A 199 5.70 2.50 -1.54
CA ALA A 199 4.27 2.38 -1.26
C ALA A 199 3.74 3.55 -0.40
N VAL A 200 4.50 3.98 0.62
CA VAL A 200 4.18 5.17 1.44
C VAL A 200 4.22 6.45 0.60
N TYR A 201 5.24 6.61 -0.25
CA TYR A 201 5.32 7.73 -1.19
C TYR A 201 4.07 7.79 -2.09
N ASN A 202 3.67 6.65 -2.67
CA ASN A 202 2.49 6.56 -3.51
C ASN A 202 1.20 6.90 -2.74
N SER A 203 1.10 6.51 -1.45
CA SER A 203 -0.04 6.86 -0.60
C SER A 203 -0.13 8.38 -0.35
N ALA A 204 1.00 9.04 -0.11
CA ALA A 204 1.04 10.50 0.03
C ALA A 204 0.69 11.21 -1.28
N VAL A 205 1.17 10.72 -2.42
CA VAL A 205 0.80 11.24 -3.75
C VAL A 205 -0.69 11.06 -4.00
N LEU A 206 -1.24 9.88 -3.72
CA LEU A 206 -2.67 9.60 -3.89
C LEU A 206 -3.54 10.56 -3.10
N GLU A 207 -3.24 10.78 -1.82
CA GLU A 207 -3.99 11.74 -0.98
C GLU A 207 -3.90 13.16 -1.54
N ALA A 208 -2.71 13.60 -1.96
CA ALA A 208 -2.52 14.93 -2.54
C ALA A 208 -3.30 15.13 -3.85
N VAL A 209 -3.25 14.16 -4.78
CA VAL A 209 -4.01 14.28 -6.05
C VAL A 209 -5.51 14.15 -5.83
N ALA A 210 -5.95 13.35 -4.85
CA ALA A 210 -7.35 13.25 -4.45
C ALA A 210 -7.88 14.60 -3.93
N GLN A 211 -7.11 15.27 -3.07
CA GLN A 211 -7.44 16.60 -2.58
C GLN A 211 -7.50 17.62 -3.70
N MET A 212 -6.47 17.66 -4.57
CA MET A 212 -6.43 18.59 -5.70
C MET A 212 -7.61 18.38 -6.64
N ALA A 213 -7.95 17.14 -6.97
CA ALA A 213 -9.08 16.83 -7.84
C ALA A 213 -10.41 17.27 -7.22
N TYR A 214 -10.62 17.00 -5.93
CA TYR A 214 -11.80 17.48 -5.21
C TYR A 214 -11.93 19.00 -5.26
N LEU A 215 -10.87 19.74 -4.91
CA LEU A 215 -10.86 21.20 -4.95
C LEU A 215 -11.05 21.75 -6.37
N THR A 216 -10.50 21.08 -7.38
CA THR A 216 -10.71 21.44 -8.79
C THR A 216 -12.19 21.36 -9.15
N GLU A 217 -12.89 20.28 -8.78
CA GLU A 217 -14.32 20.13 -9.03
C GLU A 217 -15.17 21.13 -8.23
N GLN A 218 -14.73 21.54 -7.01
CA GLN A 218 -15.41 22.60 -6.25
C GLN A 218 -15.26 23.98 -6.90
N ILE A 219 -14.12 24.27 -7.52
CA ILE A 219 -13.86 25.53 -8.22
C ILE A 219 -14.55 25.55 -9.58
N ASN A 220 -14.49 24.44 -10.31
CA ASN A 220 -15.10 24.27 -11.63
C ASN A 220 -15.56 22.81 -11.81
N ASN A 221 -16.86 22.57 -11.63
CA ASN A 221 -17.46 21.24 -11.76
C ASN A 221 -17.43 20.68 -13.20
N ASN A 222 -17.10 21.50 -14.19
CA ASN A 222 -16.91 21.11 -15.59
C ASN A 222 -15.42 21.21 -16.00
N ALA A 223 -14.47 21.10 -15.06
CA ALA A 223 -13.06 21.14 -15.37
C ALA A 223 -12.70 20.05 -16.40
N PRO A 224 -12.06 20.42 -17.52
CA PRO A 224 -11.66 19.42 -18.51
C PRO A 224 -10.51 18.58 -17.98
N ARG A 225 -10.47 17.32 -18.40
CA ARG A 225 -9.29 16.44 -18.18
C ARG A 225 -8.04 17.06 -18.81
N LEU A 226 -6.89 16.73 -18.24
CA LEU A 226 -5.60 17.12 -18.83
C LEU A 226 -5.46 16.52 -20.23
N LYS A 227 -4.86 17.26 -21.16
CA LYS A 227 -4.60 16.78 -22.53
C LYS A 227 -3.62 15.61 -22.52
N ASP A 228 -3.88 14.57 -23.30
CA ASP A 228 -3.05 13.36 -23.40
C ASP A 228 -1.58 13.67 -23.73
N SER A 229 -1.33 14.66 -24.62
CA SER A 229 0.03 15.09 -24.95
C SER A 229 0.79 15.67 -23.76
N LEU A 230 0.08 16.34 -22.83
CA LEU A 230 0.68 16.89 -21.62
C LEU A 230 0.86 15.80 -20.56
N ILE A 231 -0.08 14.85 -20.45
CA ILE A 231 0.05 13.66 -19.60
C ILE A 231 1.32 12.90 -20.00
N LYS A 232 1.43 12.55 -21.27
CA LYS A 232 2.59 11.83 -21.81
C LYS A 232 3.90 12.56 -21.52
N LYS A 233 3.97 13.87 -21.81
CA LYS A 233 5.17 14.68 -21.56
C LYS A 233 5.60 14.65 -20.09
N HIS A 234 4.64 14.79 -19.15
CA HIS A 234 4.94 14.81 -17.72
C HIS A 234 5.36 13.45 -17.20
N PHE A 235 4.71 12.40 -17.64
CA PHE A 235 5.07 11.03 -17.25
C PHE A 235 6.48 10.66 -17.76
N GLU A 236 6.74 10.87 -19.06
CA GLU A 236 8.02 10.52 -19.70
C GLU A 236 9.21 11.26 -19.11
N ARG A 237 9.07 12.53 -18.70
CA ARG A 237 10.17 13.29 -18.07
C ARG A 237 10.66 12.69 -16.76
N LYS A 238 9.83 11.88 -16.06
CA LYS A 238 10.17 11.18 -14.82
C LYS A 238 10.48 9.70 -15.01
N HIS A 239 9.77 9.05 -15.93
CA HIS A 239 9.76 7.60 -16.08
C HIS A 239 10.26 7.11 -17.43
N GLY A 240 10.44 8.03 -18.39
CA GLY A 240 10.91 7.70 -19.74
C GLY A 240 12.40 7.40 -19.78
N PRO A 241 12.88 6.81 -20.90
CA PRO A 241 14.30 6.47 -21.09
C PRO A 241 15.22 7.70 -21.04
N ASP A 242 14.70 8.89 -21.39
CA ASP A 242 15.41 10.18 -21.35
C ASP A 242 14.94 11.05 -20.18
N SER A 243 14.63 10.43 -19.03
CA SER A 243 14.14 11.16 -17.84
C SER A 243 15.17 12.22 -17.40
N TYR A 244 14.71 13.45 -17.16
CA TYR A 244 15.56 14.58 -16.77
C TYR A 244 15.07 15.29 -15.50
N TYR A 245 14.03 14.76 -14.83
CA TYR A 245 13.48 15.36 -13.64
C TYR A 245 14.01 14.65 -12.39
N GLY A 246 14.53 15.45 -11.47
CA GLY A 246 15.14 14.95 -10.23
C GLY A 246 16.67 15.07 -10.24
N GLN A 247 17.28 14.63 -9.17
CA GLN A 247 18.74 14.50 -9.07
C GLN A 247 19.13 13.12 -9.58
N SER A 248 20.07 13.05 -10.51
CA SER A 248 20.66 11.80 -11.02
C SER A 248 21.70 11.26 -10.04
#